data_76fb8cb35615a9244bf1cf03856f6ef1
#
_entry.id   76fb8cb35615a9244bf1cf03856f6ef1
#
_cell.length_a   1.000
_cell.length_b   1.000
_cell.length_c   1.000
_cell.angle_alpha   90.00
_cell.angle_beta   90.00
_cell.angle_gamma   90.00
#
_symmetry.space_group_name_H-M   'P 1'
#
loop_
_entity.id
_entity.type
_entity.pdbx_description
1 polymer ?
#
loop_
_entity_poly.entity_id
_entity_poly.type
_entity_poly.pdbx_seq_one_letter_code
_entity_poly.pdbx_strand_id
1 'polypeptide(L)'
;GADPVKGTITLVVQEVGLSSTRLCELNEGDYITDVVGPLGKATHIENFGTVVCAGGGVGVAPMLPIVQALKAAGNRVITVLAGRTKELIILEKEMRESSDEVIIMTDDGSYGRKGLVTEGVEEVIKRETVNKCFAIGPAIMMKFVCLLTKKYEIPTDVSLNTIMVDGTGMCGACRITVGGKTRFVCVDGPEFDGHQVDFDEMLKRMGAFKDIEKEEIHKLDTEKPTTCEATKELDGRDAEWRASLRKAMKPKERMAIPRVKMNELDAEYRSHSRKEEVNLGLNEEQAVT
;
A
#
# COMPACT_ATOMS: atom_id res chain seq x y z
N GLY A 1 -9.26 -3.83 3.46
CA GLY A 1 -10.69 -3.57 3.65
C GLY A 1 -10.96 -2.65 4.83
N ALA A 2 -12.13 -2.03 4.86
CA ALA A 2 -12.60 -1.23 5.99
C ALA A 2 -14.07 -1.55 6.25
N ASP A 3 -14.42 -1.69 7.53
CA ASP A 3 -15.81 -1.87 7.98
C ASP A 3 -16.16 -0.68 8.90
N PRO A 4 -16.86 0.34 8.38
CA PRO A 4 -17.18 1.53 9.16
C PRO A 4 -18.20 1.27 10.28
N VAL A 5 -18.99 0.19 10.18
CA VAL A 5 -19.97 -0.18 11.20
C VAL A 5 -19.26 -0.77 12.41
N LYS A 6 -18.30 -1.65 12.18
CA LYS A 6 -17.46 -2.24 13.24
C LYS A 6 -16.31 -1.31 13.68
N GLY A 7 -16.01 -0.28 12.91
CA GLY A 7 -14.85 0.59 13.15
C GLY A 7 -13.51 -0.15 12.98
N THR A 8 -13.45 -1.09 12.03
CA THR A 8 -12.26 -1.92 11.80
C THR A 8 -11.68 -1.70 10.41
N ILE A 9 -10.37 -1.91 10.31
CA ILE A 9 -9.66 -2.02 9.03
C ILE A 9 -8.99 -3.38 8.94
N THR A 10 -8.93 -3.94 7.73
CA THR A 10 -8.24 -5.20 7.44
C THR A 10 -6.98 -4.88 6.64
N LEU A 11 -5.84 -5.31 7.17
CA LEU A 11 -4.54 -5.21 6.52
C LEU A 11 -4.08 -6.62 6.12
N VAL A 12 -3.44 -6.73 4.96
CA VAL A 12 -2.72 -7.94 4.53
C VAL A 12 -1.24 -7.60 4.52
N VAL A 13 -0.47 -8.30 5.33
CA VAL A 13 0.96 -8.05 5.51
C VAL A 13 1.73 -9.25 5.00
N GLN A 14 2.70 -8.99 4.12
CA GLN A 14 3.68 -10.00 3.69
C GLN A 14 4.96 -9.81 4.48
N GLU A 15 5.42 -10.86 5.11
CA GLU A 15 6.69 -10.87 5.84
C GLU A 15 7.88 -10.88 4.86
N VAL A 16 8.54 -9.70 4.74
CA VAL A 16 9.65 -9.51 3.78
C VAL A 16 10.83 -8.77 4.38
N GLY A 17 10.63 -7.99 5.44
CA GLY A 17 11.65 -7.16 6.06
C GLY A 17 11.35 -6.95 7.54
N LEU A 18 12.27 -6.29 8.25
CA LEU A 18 12.21 -6.10 9.70
C LEU A 18 10.84 -5.60 10.22
N SER A 19 10.30 -4.55 9.59
CA SER A 19 9.03 -3.95 10.03
C SER A 19 7.83 -4.86 9.77
N SER A 20 7.79 -5.55 8.63
CA SER A 20 6.71 -6.48 8.30
C SER A 20 6.78 -7.76 9.14
N THR A 21 7.98 -8.27 9.46
CA THR A 21 8.17 -9.38 10.40
C THR A 21 7.60 -9.03 11.76
N ARG A 22 7.99 -7.87 12.34
CA ARG A 22 7.45 -7.42 13.63
C ARG A 22 5.92 -7.24 13.61
N LEU A 23 5.35 -6.81 12.48
CA LEU A 23 3.91 -6.71 12.34
C LEU A 23 3.23 -8.08 12.34
N CYS A 24 3.85 -9.09 11.71
CA CYS A 24 3.35 -10.46 11.66
C CYS A 24 3.50 -11.20 13.02
N GLU A 25 4.38 -10.75 13.91
CA GLU A 25 4.52 -11.28 15.27
C GLU A 25 3.40 -10.83 16.22
N LEU A 26 2.59 -9.84 15.86
CA LEU A 26 1.49 -9.35 16.69
C LEU A 26 0.39 -10.39 16.83
N ASN A 27 -0.13 -10.51 18.05
CA ASN A 27 -1.22 -11.42 18.42
C ASN A 27 -2.51 -10.64 18.70
N GLU A 28 -3.61 -11.37 18.84
CA GLU A 28 -4.88 -10.79 19.26
C GLU A 28 -4.75 -10.10 20.62
N GLY A 29 -5.11 -8.83 20.67
CA GLY A 29 -4.99 -7.98 21.86
C GLY A 29 -3.73 -7.11 21.90
N ASP A 30 -2.78 -7.31 20.99
CA ASP A 30 -1.63 -6.42 20.83
C ASP A 30 -2.04 -5.10 20.17
N TYR A 31 -1.18 -4.10 20.26
CA TYR A 31 -1.47 -2.75 19.81
C TYR A 31 -0.45 -2.24 18.81
N ILE A 32 -0.94 -1.55 17.79
CA ILE A 32 -0.14 -0.65 16.95
C ILE A 32 -0.38 0.76 17.49
N THR A 33 0.71 1.51 17.75
CA THR A 33 0.65 2.82 18.38
C THR A 33 -0.23 3.80 17.59
N ASP A 34 0.03 3.88 16.28
CA ASP A 34 -0.67 4.79 15.39
C ASP A 34 -0.94 4.13 14.04
N VAL A 35 -2.11 4.41 13.49
CA VAL A 35 -2.48 4.09 12.10
C VAL A 35 -3.02 5.36 11.47
N VAL A 36 -2.29 5.88 10.48
CA VAL A 36 -2.65 7.11 9.78
C VAL A 36 -3.22 6.78 8.41
N GLY A 37 -4.37 7.32 8.09
CA GLY A 37 -5.02 7.13 6.80
C GLY A 37 -6.49 7.61 6.78
N PRO A 38 -7.14 7.57 5.63
CA PRO A 38 -6.58 7.20 4.31
C PRO A 38 -5.60 8.24 3.78
N LEU A 39 -4.51 7.78 3.17
CA LEU A 39 -3.51 8.65 2.52
C LEU A 39 -3.60 8.49 1.00
N GLY A 40 -2.97 9.43 0.27
CA GLY A 40 -2.96 9.42 -1.19
C GLY A 40 -4.29 9.86 -1.81
N LYS A 41 -4.50 9.42 -3.03
CA LYS A 41 -5.70 9.70 -3.82
C LYS A 41 -6.55 8.46 -3.99
N ALA A 42 -7.86 8.65 -4.01
CA ALA A 42 -8.78 7.57 -4.32
C ALA A 42 -8.62 7.11 -5.77
N THR A 43 -8.71 5.80 -6.00
CA THR A 43 -8.74 5.20 -7.34
C THR A 43 -9.92 5.75 -8.13
N HIS A 44 -9.69 6.15 -9.37
CA HIS A 44 -10.77 6.59 -10.25
C HIS A 44 -11.58 5.39 -10.73
N ILE A 45 -12.84 5.35 -10.34
CA ILE A 45 -13.79 4.27 -10.67
C ILE A 45 -14.93 4.83 -11.50
N GLU A 46 -15.11 4.26 -12.68
CA GLU A 46 -16.27 4.52 -13.56
C GLU A 46 -16.61 3.28 -14.36
N ASN A 47 -17.66 3.33 -15.16
CA ASN A 47 -17.96 2.25 -16.10
C ASN A 47 -17.12 2.42 -17.37
N PHE A 48 -15.97 1.74 -17.41
CA PHE A 48 -15.08 1.69 -18.57
C PHE A 48 -15.54 0.68 -19.63
N GLY A 49 -16.36 -0.29 -19.26
CA GLY A 49 -16.73 -1.44 -20.07
C GLY A 49 -16.04 -2.72 -19.61
N THR A 50 -15.18 -3.33 -20.42
CA THR A 50 -14.39 -4.50 -20.03
C THR A 50 -13.05 -4.07 -19.44
N VAL A 51 -12.81 -4.50 -18.21
CA VAL A 51 -11.59 -4.16 -17.44
C VAL A 51 -10.82 -5.41 -17.09
N VAL A 52 -9.49 -5.37 -17.28
CA VAL A 52 -8.57 -6.41 -16.82
C VAL A 52 -7.82 -5.93 -15.59
N CYS A 53 -7.88 -6.71 -14.52
CA CYS A 53 -7.16 -6.47 -13.28
C CYS A 53 -6.06 -7.53 -13.12
N ALA A 54 -4.79 -7.12 -13.25
CA ALA A 54 -3.61 -7.98 -13.15
C ALA A 54 -2.96 -7.86 -11.77
N GLY A 55 -3.11 -8.88 -10.92
CA GLY A 55 -2.61 -8.91 -9.55
C GLY A 55 -1.50 -9.91 -9.32
N GLY A 56 -0.42 -9.48 -8.65
CA GLY A 56 0.70 -10.35 -8.32
C GLY A 56 1.09 -10.33 -6.85
N GLY A 57 1.21 -11.50 -6.24
CA GLY A 57 1.61 -11.65 -4.84
C GLY A 57 0.70 -10.87 -3.90
N VAL A 58 1.28 -10.16 -2.92
CA VAL A 58 0.51 -9.34 -1.96
C VAL A 58 -0.29 -8.21 -2.63
N GLY A 59 0.08 -7.80 -3.86
CA GLY A 59 -0.65 -6.78 -4.63
C GLY A 59 -2.11 -7.15 -4.94
N VAL A 60 -2.48 -8.41 -4.81
CA VAL A 60 -3.86 -8.88 -4.91
C VAL A 60 -4.74 -8.28 -3.80
N ALA A 61 -4.18 -8.05 -2.62
CA ALA A 61 -4.95 -7.51 -1.49
C ALA A 61 -5.45 -6.06 -1.71
N PRO A 62 -4.62 -5.08 -2.10
CA PRO A 62 -5.11 -3.74 -2.46
C PRO A 62 -5.94 -3.74 -3.76
N MET A 63 -5.79 -4.72 -4.64
CA MET A 63 -6.59 -4.83 -5.86
C MET A 63 -8.04 -5.25 -5.59
N LEU A 64 -8.29 -6.05 -4.55
CA LEU A 64 -9.64 -6.55 -4.25
C LEU A 64 -10.69 -5.43 -4.10
N PRO A 65 -10.50 -4.38 -3.28
CA PRO A 65 -11.47 -3.28 -3.20
C PRO A 65 -11.66 -2.53 -4.52
N ILE A 66 -10.63 -2.44 -5.37
CA ILE A 66 -10.74 -1.83 -6.70
C ILE A 66 -11.63 -2.70 -7.60
N VAL A 67 -11.41 -4.02 -7.62
CA VAL A 67 -12.22 -4.99 -8.36
C VAL A 67 -13.69 -4.91 -7.92
N GLN A 68 -13.94 -4.88 -6.61
CA GLN A 68 -15.29 -4.75 -6.06
C GLN A 68 -15.97 -3.44 -6.50
N ALA A 69 -15.25 -2.33 -6.45
CA ALA A 69 -15.78 -1.03 -6.87
C ALA A 69 -16.03 -0.98 -8.38
N LEU A 70 -15.13 -1.52 -9.19
CA LEU A 70 -15.31 -1.63 -10.65
C LEU A 70 -16.53 -2.49 -11.00
N LYS A 71 -16.70 -3.60 -10.30
CA LYS A 71 -17.88 -4.46 -10.49
C LYS A 71 -19.18 -3.74 -10.11
N ALA A 72 -19.18 -3.04 -8.99
CA ALA A 72 -20.32 -2.25 -8.54
C ALA A 72 -20.66 -1.10 -9.51
N ALA A 73 -19.66 -0.54 -10.22
CA ALA A 73 -19.84 0.46 -11.26
C ALA A 73 -20.36 -0.12 -12.59
N GLY A 74 -20.62 -1.42 -12.68
CA GLY A 74 -21.19 -2.08 -13.86
C GLY A 74 -20.18 -2.51 -14.91
N ASN A 75 -18.88 -2.57 -14.58
CA ASN A 75 -17.88 -3.10 -15.49
C ASN A 75 -17.96 -4.64 -15.60
N ARG A 76 -17.57 -5.15 -16.77
CA ARG A 76 -17.14 -6.54 -16.89
C ARG A 76 -15.70 -6.64 -16.39
N VAL A 77 -15.50 -7.31 -15.27
CA VAL A 77 -14.18 -7.41 -14.62
C VAL A 77 -13.59 -8.80 -14.80
N ILE A 78 -12.41 -8.85 -15.43
CA ILE A 78 -11.62 -10.05 -15.61
C ILE A 78 -10.35 -9.89 -14.78
N THR A 79 -10.14 -10.77 -13.81
CA THR A 79 -8.99 -10.72 -12.92
C THR A 79 -7.98 -11.79 -13.29
N VAL A 80 -6.71 -11.40 -13.45
CA VAL A 80 -5.58 -12.31 -13.63
C VAL A 80 -4.76 -12.30 -12.35
N LEU A 81 -4.81 -13.40 -11.61
CA LEU A 81 -4.02 -13.60 -10.38
C LEU A 81 -2.73 -14.32 -10.72
N ALA A 82 -1.60 -13.79 -10.29
CA ALA A 82 -0.31 -14.38 -10.53
C ALA A 82 0.51 -14.59 -9.25
N GLY A 83 1.20 -15.72 -9.19
CA GLY A 83 2.12 -16.06 -8.12
C GLY A 83 3.22 -16.98 -8.62
N ARG A 84 4.32 -17.10 -7.87
CA ARG A 84 5.37 -18.05 -8.20
C ARG A 84 4.89 -19.48 -8.06
N THR A 85 4.15 -19.76 -6.99
CA THR A 85 3.60 -21.07 -6.64
C THR A 85 2.16 -20.94 -6.16
N LYS A 86 1.46 -22.07 -6.02
CA LYS A 86 0.08 -22.13 -5.51
C LYS A 86 -0.10 -21.43 -4.17
N GLU A 87 0.85 -21.60 -3.26
CA GLU A 87 0.78 -21.07 -1.88
C GLU A 87 0.80 -19.54 -1.84
N LEU A 88 1.31 -18.90 -2.90
CA LEU A 88 1.37 -17.45 -3.04
C LEU A 88 0.13 -16.84 -3.72
N ILE A 89 -0.84 -17.67 -4.12
CA ILE A 89 -2.14 -17.19 -4.61
C ILE A 89 -3.03 -16.93 -3.40
N ILE A 90 -3.33 -15.67 -3.18
CA ILE A 90 -4.13 -15.20 -2.04
C ILE A 90 -5.47 -14.63 -2.52
N LEU A 91 -6.48 -14.64 -1.63
CA LEU A 91 -7.80 -14.02 -1.85
C LEU A 91 -8.52 -14.49 -3.13
N GLU A 92 -8.24 -15.73 -3.58
CA GLU A 92 -8.86 -16.28 -4.79
C GLU A 92 -10.38 -16.32 -4.68
N LYS A 93 -10.90 -16.75 -3.52
CA LYS A 93 -12.34 -16.86 -3.29
C LYS A 93 -13.01 -15.49 -3.44
N GLU A 94 -12.51 -14.50 -2.75
CA GLU A 94 -13.04 -13.14 -2.76
C GLU A 94 -12.95 -12.49 -4.16
N MET A 95 -11.87 -12.79 -4.89
CA MET A 95 -11.73 -12.34 -6.28
C MET A 95 -12.74 -13.01 -7.20
N ARG A 96 -12.99 -14.31 -7.05
CA ARG A 96 -14.02 -15.03 -7.84
C ARG A 96 -15.43 -14.52 -7.56
N GLU A 97 -15.72 -14.13 -6.32
CA GLU A 97 -17.01 -13.54 -5.93
C GLU A 97 -17.18 -12.10 -6.50
N SER A 98 -16.09 -11.42 -6.76
CA SER A 98 -16.09 -10.00 -7.19
C SER A 98 -15.79 -9.79 -8.67
N SER A 99 -15.41 -10.83 -9.42
CA SER A 99 -15.05 -10.76 -10.84
C SER A 99 -16.00 -11.61 -11.70
N ASP A 100 -16.14 -11.25 -12.98
CA ASP A 100 -16.85 -12.09 -13.96
C ASP A 100 -16.04 -13.32 -14.36
N GLU A 101 -14.71 -13.18 -14.34
CA GLU A 101 -13.78 -14.25 -14.65
C GLU A 101 -12.48 -14.07 -13.85
N VAL A 102 -11.91 -15.19 -13.39
CA VAL A 102 -10.62 -15.21 -12.72
C VAL A 102 -9.72 -16.22 -13.43
N ILE A 103 -8.59 -15.73 -13.95
CA ILE A 103 -7.52 -16.53 -14.54
C ILE A 103 -6.39 -16.61 -13.51
N ILE A 104 -5.91 -17.82 -13.25
CA ILE A 104 -4.80 -18.04 -12.30
C ILE A 104 -3.57 -18.48 -13.10
N MET A 105 -2.45 -17.80 -12.83
CA MET A 105 -1.15 -18.05 -13.43
C MET A 105 -0.14 -18.36 -12.33
N THR A 106 0.64 -19.44 -12.49
CA THR A 106 1.78 -19.72 -11.61
C THR A 106 3.04 -19.97 -12.44
N ASP A 107 4.17 -19.40 -11.98
CA ASP A 107 5.44 -19.50 -12.72
C ASP A 107 5.88 -20.96 -12.84
N ASP A 108 5.69 -21.77 -11.80
CA ASP A 108 6.07 -23.17 -11.74
C ASP A 108 5.00 -24.14 -12.30
N GLY A 109 3.78 -23.66 -12.52
CA GLY A 109 2.66 -24.49 -12.97
C GLY A 109 2.01 -25.33 -11.87
N SER A 110 2.28 -25.05 -10.60
CA SER A 110 1.72 -25.80 -9.46
C SER A 110 0.22 -25.59 -9.28
N TYR A 111 -0.33 -24.50 -9.86
CA TYR A 111 -1.76 -24.20 -9.81
C TYR A 111 -2.21 -23.31 -10.96
N GLY A 112 -3.42 -23.54 -11.46
CA GLY A 112 -3.95 -22.82 -12.60
C GLY A 112 -3.16 -23.12 -13.89
N ARG A 113 -2.71 -22.08 -14.58
CA ARG A 113 -1.90 -22.20 -15.79
C ARG A 113 -0.45 -21.86 -15.49
N LYS A 114 0.47 -22.58 -16.09
CA LYS A 114 1.89 -22.24 -16.03
C LYS A 114 2.18 -21.06 -16.94
N GLY A 115 2.80 -20.03 -16.40
CA GLY A 115 3.22 -18.85 -17.16
C GLY A 115 3.16 -17.56 -16.34
N LEU A 116 3.46 -16.45 -16.98
CA LEU A 116 3.48 -15.13 -16.38
C LEU A 116 2.11 -14.43 -16.47
N VAL A 117 1.87 -13.46 -15.60
CA VAL A 117 0.65 -12.64 -15.62
C VAL A 117 0.41 -12.00 -16.99
N THR A 118 1.46 -11.58 -17.68
CA THR A 118 1.39 -10.99 -19.03
C THR A 118 0.77 -11.92 -20.05
N GLU A 119 1.00 -13.21 -19.95
CA GLU A 119 0.40 -14.20 -20.85
C GLU A 119 -1.11 -14.32 -20.62
N GLY A 120 -1.53 -14.31 -19.36
CA GLY A 120 -2.95 -14.30 -19.00
C GLY A 120 -3.66 -13.01 -19.46
N VAL A 121 -3.01 -11.86 -19.28
CA VAL A 121 -3.53 -10.56 -19.76
C VAL A 121 -3.60 -10.54 -21.29
N GLU A 122 -2.57 -11.01 -21.98
CA GLU A 122 -2.54 -11.03 -23.45
C GLU A 122 -3.61 -11.96 -24.03
N GLU A 123 -3.89 -13.09 -23.39
CA GLU A 123 -4.97 -13.99 -23.79
C GLU A 123 -6.32 -13.26 -23.75
N VAL A 124 -6.61 -12.52 -22.66
CA VAL A 124 -7.85 -11.74 -22.56
C VAL A 124 -7.93 -10.69 -23.67
N ILE A 125 -6.84 -9.94 -23.89
CA ILE A 125 -6.78 -8.89 -24.92
C ILE A 125 -7.03 -9.46 -26.32
N LYS A 126 -6.54 -10.66 -26.62
CA LYS A 126 -6.74 -11.33 -27.92
C LYS A 126 -8.16 -11.87 -28.10
N ARG A 127 -8.84 -12.18 -27.00
CA ARG A 127 -10.16 -12.81 -26.99
C ARG A 127 -11.29 -11.79 -27.03
N GLU A 128 -11.13 -10.64 -26.36
CA GLU A 128 -12.17 -9.63 -26.26
C GLU A 128 -11.59 -8.21 -26.18
N THR A 129 -12.41 -7.21 -26.48
CA THR A 129 -11.99 -5.81 -26.40
C THR A 129 -11.85 -5.40 -24.92
N VAL A 130 -10.65 -5.00 -24.52
CA VAL A 130 -10.34 -4.49 -23.18
C VAL A 130 -10.25 -2.97 -23.22
N ASN A 131 -11.00 -2.29 -22.38
CA ASN A 131 -11.07 -0.83 -22.35
C ASN A 131 -10.10 -0.21 -21.34
N LYS A 132 -9.77 -0.92 -20.26
CA LYS A 132 -8.89 -0.44 -19.20
C LYS A 132 -8.17 -1.62 -18.55
N CYS A 133 -6.94 -1.40 -18.11
CA CYS A 133 -6.18 -2.35 -17.32
C CYS A 133 -5.76 -1.71 -15.99
N PHE A 134 -5.83 -2.48 -14.91
CA PHE A 134 -5.21 -2.15 -13.62
C PHE A 134 -4.16 -3.21 -13.31
N ALA A 135 -2.96 -2.79 -12.92
CA ALA A 135 -1.90 -3.73 -12.55
C ALA A 135 -1.30 -3.39 -11.18
N ILE A 136 -1.33 -4.34 -10.26
CA ILE A 136 -0.85 -4.18 -8.89
C ILE A 136 -0.01 -5.40 -8.50
N GLY A 137 1.24 -5.18 -8.17
CA GLY A 137 2.16 -6.25 -7.78
C GLY A 137 3.63 -5.82 -7.80
N PRO A 138 4.56 -6.74 -7.96
CA PRO A 138 5.97 -6.42 -8.09
C PRO A 138 6.24 -5.41 -9.22
N ALA A 139 7.13 -4.44 -8.98
CA ALA A 139 7.42 -3.38 -9.97
C ALA A 139 7.80 -3.93 -11.36
N ILE A 140 8.55 -5.02 -11.39
CA ILE A 140 8.93 -5.68 -12.65
C ILE A 140 7.71 -6.25 -13.39
N MET A 141 6.75 -6.81 -12.67
CA MET A 141 5.49 -7.32 -13.23
C MET A 141 4.69 -6.17 -13.83
N MET A 142 4.48 -5.08 -13.08
CA MET A 142 3.75 -3.90 -13.56
C MET A 142 4.41 -3.31 -14.80
N LYS A 143 5.75 -3.21 -14.83
CA LYS A 143 6.51 -2.77 -16.01
C LYS A 143 6.15 -3.60 -17.25
N PHE A 144 6.19 -4.93 -17.15
CA PHE A 144 5.91 -5.80 -18.30
C PHE A 144 4.44 -5.78 -18.72
N VAL A 145 3.49 -5.68 -17.76
CA VAL A 145 2.08 -5.48 -18.10
C VAL A 145 1.89 -4.16 -18.86
N CYS A 146 2.52 -3.06 -18.42
CA CYS A 146 2.44 -1.77 -19.12
C CYS A 146 3.07 -1.83 -20.52
N LEU A 147 4.19 -2.53 -20.69
CA LEU A 147 4.80 -2.74 -22.01
C LEU A 147 3.88 -3.54 -22.94
N LEU A 148 3.17 -4.53 -22.40
CA LEU A 148 2.19 -5.30 -23.16
C LEU A 148 0.99 -4.43 -23.54
N THR A 149 0.31 -3.82 -22.58
CA THR A 149 -0.90 -3.03 -22.81
C THR A 149 -0.65 -1.82 -23.72
N LYS A 150 0.55 -1.24 -23.68
CA LYS A 150 0.96 -0.16 -24.57
C LYS A 150 0.95 -0.56 -26.04
N LYS A 151 1.33 -1.83 -26.35
CA LYS A 151 1.28 -2.35 -27.74
C LYS A 151 -0.15 -2.43 -28.29
N TYR A 152 -1.13 -2.59 -27.40
CA TYR A 152 -2.54 -2.69 -27.71
C TYR A 152 -3.31 -1.39 -27.45
N GLU A 153 -2.59 -0.30 -27.10
CA GLU A 153 -3.15 1.02 -26.80
C GLU A 153 -4.21 1.00 -25.68
N ILE A 154 -4.10 0.06 -24.74
CA ILE A 154 -5.03 -0.08 -23.62
C ILE A 154 -4.56 0.81 -22.45
N PRO A 155 -5.36 1.83 -22.04
CA PRO A 155 -5.03 2.63 -20.86
C PRO A 155 -4.80 1.76 -19.62
N THR A 156 -3.70 1.97 -18.94
CA THR A 156 -3.29 1.10 -17.83
C THR A 156 -2.90 1.92 -16.62
N ASP A 157 -3.60 1.72 -15.51
CA ASP A 157 -3.23 2.26 -14.21
C ASP A 157 -2.46 1.23 -13.41
N VAL A 158 -1.40 1.70 -12.74
CA VAL A 158 -0.57 0.89 -11.86
C VAL A 158 -0.58 1.46 -10.46
N SER A 159 -0.72 0.61 -9.46
CA SER A 159 -0.59 1.01 -8.05
C SER A 159 0.85 0.78 -7.58
N LEU A 160 1.59 1.86 -7.37
CA LEU A 160 3.02 1.81 -7.13
C LEU A 160 3.36 1.55 -5.67
N ASN A 161 4.33 0.68 -5.45
CA ASN A 161 4.84 0.25 -4.13
C ASN A 161 6.28 0.71 -3.89
N THR A 162 6.54 2.01 -4.00
CA THR A 162 7.86 2.59 -3.72
C THR A 162 8.20 2.53 -2.22
N ILE A 163 9.48 2.80 -1.87
CA ILE A 163 9.88 2.99 -0.48
C ILE A 163 9.09 4.15 0.11
N MET A 164 8.42 3.92 1.24
CA MET A 164 7.67 4.93 1.98
C MET A 164 8.18 5.02 3.41
N VAL A 165 8.31 6.24 3.93
CA VAL A 165 8.78 6.51 5.29
C VAL A 165 7.69 7.20 6.10
N ASP A 166 7.26 8.42 5.71
CA ASP A 166 6.26 9.18 6.45
C ASP A 166 4.83 9.09 5.89
N GLY A 167 4.69 8.85 4.59
CA GLY A 167 3.38 8.77 3.94
C GLY A 167 2.68 10.11 3.70
N THR A 168 3.26 11.25 4.10
CA THR A 168 2.60 12.57 4.05
C THR A 168 3.13 13.50 2.96
N GLY A 169 4.14 13.06 2.19
CA GLY A 169 4.75 13.83 1.12
C GLY A 169 5.93 14.72 1.56
N MET A 170 6.32 14.70 2.83
CA MET A 170 7.37 15.58 3.36
C MET A 170 8.78 15.03 3.11
N CYS A 171 9.01 13.74 3.35
CA CYS A 171 10.35 13.17 3.29
C CYS A 171 10.88 12.92 1.86
N GLY A 172 10.01 12.85 0.87
CA GLY A 172 10.39 12.57 -0.53
C GLY A 172 10.95 11.18 -0.82
N ALA A 173 10.86 10.23 0.13
CA ALA A 173 11.36 8.88 -0.05
C ALA A 173 10.63 8.14 -1.18
N CYS A 174 9.33 8.35 -1.32
CA CYS A 174 8.46 7.72 -2.32
C CYS A 174 8.44 8.42 -3.68
N ARG A 175 9.38 9.34 -3.95
CA ARG A 175 9.42 10.05 -5.24
C ARG A 175 9.66 9.12 -6.41
N ILE A 176 9.00 9.42 -7.52
CA ILE A 176 9.09 8.71 -8.79
C ILE A 176 8.91 9.69 -9.95
N THR A 177 9.45 9.36 -11.12
CA THR A 177 9.21 10.11 -12.34
C THR A 177 8.03 9.53 -13.12
N VAL A 178 7.00 10.37 -13.35
CA VAL A 178 5.82 10.04 -14.16
C VAL A 178 5.61 11.14 -15.19
N GLY A 179 5.63 10.79 -16.48
CA GLY A 179 5.51 11.75 -17.57
C GLY A 179 6.58 12.86 -17.53
N GLY A 180 7.81 12.50 -17.14
CA GLY A 180 8.94 13.43 -17.01
C GLY A 180 8.86 14.38 -15.81
N LYS A 181 7.91 14.19 -14.89
CA LYS A 181 7.72 15.03 -13.69
C LYS A 181 7.88 14.18 -12.43
N THR A 182 8.55 14.75 -11.41
CA THR A 182 8.62 14.12 -10.09
C THR A 182 7.25 14.11 -9.43
N ARG A 183 6.85 12.93 -8.92
CA ARG A 183 5.63 12.70 -8.15
C ARG A 183 5.98 12.01 -6.84
N PHE A 184 5.09 12.14 -5.86
CA PHE A 184 5.21 11.47 -4.57
C PHE A 184 4.08 10.44 -4.44
N VAL A 185 4.43 9.15 -4.43
CA VAL A 185 3.44 8.07 -4.46
C VAL A 185 2.46 8.15 -3.30
N CYS A 186 2.92 8.55 -2.11
CA CYS A 186 2.10 8.64 -0.91
C CYS A 186 1.02 9.74 -0.94
N VAL A 187 1.16 10.78 -1.77
CA VAL A 187 0.20 11.90 -1.85
C VAL A 187 -0.38 12.12 -3.25
N ASP A 188 0.40 11.81 -4.31
CA ASP A 188 -0.05 11.96 -5.70
C ASP A 188 -0.70 10.69 -6.26
N GLY A 189 -0.39 9.51 -5.66
CA GLY A 189 -0.86 8.19 -6.01
C GLY A 189 -1.73 7.55 -4.92
N PRO A 190 -1.73 6.23 -4.80
CA PRO A 190 -0.73 5.29 -5.35
C PRO A 190 -0.88 4.94 -6.84
N GLU A 191 -2.04 5.22 -7.47
CA GLU A 191 -2.29 4.89 -8.86
C GLU A 191 -1.74 5.97 -9.79
N PHE A 192 -1.11 5.52 -10.89
CA PHE A 192 -0.59 6.37 -11.95
C PHE A 192 -0.81 5.70 -13.31
N ASP A 193 -0.84 6.52 -14.38
CA ASP A 193 -0.75 6.01 -15.76
C ASP A 193 0.57 5.25 -15.95
N GLY A 194 0.44 3.93 -16.03
CA GLY A 194 1.58 3.03 -16.11
C GLY A 194 2.45 3.21 -17.35
N HIS A 195 1.88 3.79 -18.43
CA HIS A 195 2.64 4.08 -19.65
C HIS A 195 3.57 5.30 -19.51
N GLN A 196 3.40 6.09 -18.45
CA GLN A 196 4.21 7.29 -18.17
C GLN A 196 5.20 7.09 -17.01
N VAL A 197 5.13 5.97 -16.29
CA VAL A 197 5.99 5.65 -15.15
C VAL A 197 7.39 5.28 -15.61
N ASP A 198 8.42 5.89 -15.01
CA ASP A 198 9.81 5.45 -15.13
C ASP A 198 10.08 4.26 -14.19
N PHE A 199 9.79 3.05 -14.66
CA PHE A 199 10.02 1.83 -13.90
C PHE A 199 11.50 1.52 -13.67
N ASP A 200 12.41 2.00 -14.52
CA ASP A 200 13.84 1.74 -14.36
C ASP A 200 14.41 2.56 -13.22
N GLU A 201 14.01 3.84 -13.11
CA GLU A 201 14.29 4.65 -11.93
C GLU A 201 13.71 4.01 -10.66
N MET A 202 12.45 3.58 -10.71
CA MET A 202 11.76 2.94 -9.57
C MET A 202 12.53 1.71 -9.08
N LEU A 203 12.87 0.79 -9.97
CA LEU A 203 13.58 -0.45 -9.64
C LEU A 203 14.97 -0.16 -9.05
N LYS A 204 15.70 0.80 -9.62
CA LYS A 204 17.00 1.24 -9.10
C LYS A 204 16.88 1.79 -7.68
N ARG A 205 15.88 2.62 -7.42
CA ARG A 205 15.65 3.20 -6.09
C ARG A 205 15.24 2.15 -5.06
N MET A 206 14.33 1.24 -5.42
CA MET A 206 13.94 0.13 -4.55
C MET A 206 15.10 -0.79 -4.19
N GLY A 207 16.13 -0.85 -5.02
CA GLY A 207 17.34 -1.62 -4.76
C GLY A 207 18.37 -0.94 -3.85
N ALA A 208 18.22 0.37 -3.55
CA ALA A 208 19.26 1.17 -2.92
C ALA A 208 19.66 0.73 -1.49
N PHE A 209 18.73 0.09 -0.75
CA PHE A 209 18.95 -0.31 0.64
C PHE A 209 18.96 -1.84 0.84
N LYS A 210 18.94 -2.62 -0.24
CA LYS A 210 18.83 -4.10 -0.16
C LYS A 210 19.91 -4.76 0.69
N ASP A 211 21.13 -4.26 0.68
CA ASP A 211 22.21 -4.86 1.44
C ASP A 211 22.06 -4.56 2.92
N ILE A 212 21.68 -3.34 3.28
CA ILE A 212 21.37 -2.94 4.67
C ILE A 212 20.17 -3.74 5.20
N GLU A 213 19.11 -3.89 4.40
CA GLU A 213 17.93 -4.69 4.76
C GLU A 213 18.29 -6.16 5.04
N LYS A 214 19.17 -6.76 4.22
CA LYS A 214 19.64 -8.14 4.43
C LYS A 214 20.46 -8.28 5.72
N GLU A 215 21.34 -7.31 6.01
CA GLU A 215 22.11 -7.31 7.24
C GLU A 215 21.21 -7.23 8.49
N GLU A 216 20.20 -6.37 8.45
CA GLU A 216 19.23 -6.21 9.55
C GLU A 216 18.36 -7.46 9.74
N ILE A 217 17.91 -8.10 8.66
CA ILE A 217 17.19 -9.38 8.75
C ILE A 217 18.11 -10.47 9.34
N HIS A 218 19.36 -10.55 8.88
CA HIS A 218 20.30 -11.53 9.41
C HIS A 218 20.58 -11.34 10.92
N LYS A 219 20.62 -10.10 11.40
CA LYS A 219 20.70 -9.81 12.83
C LYS A 219 19.49 -10.31 13.60
N LEU A 220 18.27 -10.15 13.05
CA LEU A 220 17.05 -10.71 13.66
C LEU A 220 17.11 -12.23 13.80
N ASP A 221 17.60 -12.93 12.78
CA ASP A 221 17.70 -14.39 12.78
C ASP A 221 18.78 -14.91 13.74
N THR A 222 19.82 -14.11 14.00
CA THR A 222 20.98 -14.50 14.81
C THR A 222 20.94 -13.98 16.24
N GLU A 223 20.30 -12.83 16.46
CA GLU A 223 20.12 -12.25 17.78
C GLU A 223 18.75 -12.68 18.32
N LYS A 224 18.72 -13.51 19.38
CA LYS A 224 17.52 -13.57 20.24
C LYS A 224 17.18 -12.12 20.59
N PRO A 225 15.90 -11.71 20.52
CA PRO A 225 15.54 -10.32 20.75
C PRO A 225 16.08 -9.87 22.10
N THR A 226 17.21 -9.21 22.08
CA THR A 226 17.62 -8.34 23.16
C THR A 226 16.62 -7.21 23.10
N THR A 227 15.50 -7.38 23.82
CA THR A 227 14.66 -6.25 24.17
C THR A 227 15.61 -5.20 24.69
N CYS A 228 15.77 -4.12 23.95
CA CYS A 228 16.59 -3.00 24.37
C CYS A 228 16.14 -2.63 25.79
N GLU A 229 17.06 -2.62 26.76
CA GLU A 229 16.71 -2.34 28.17
C GLU A 229 15.98 -0.98 28.29
N ALA A 230 16.32 -0.03 27.44
CA ALA A 230 15.62 1.25 27.31
C ALA A 230 14.16 1.12 26.84
N THR A 231 13.84 0.18 25.94
CA THR A 231 12.43 -0.08 25.55
C THR A 231 11.66 -0.82 26.63
N LYS A 232 12.29 -1.68 27.40
CA LYS A 232 11.62 -2.32 28.57
C LYS A 232 11.26 -1.30 29.66
N GLU A 233 12.12 -0.32 29.92
CA GLU A 233 11.80 0.75 30.87
C GLU A 233 10.73 1.72 30.37
N LEU A 234 10.71 2.01 29.06
CA LEU A 234 9.68 2.84 28.44
C LEU A 234 8.34 2.08 28.36
N ASP A 235 8.34 0.82 27.96
CA ASP A 235 7.15 -0.01 27.89
C ASP A 235 6.49 -0.23 29.25
N GLY A 236 7.25 -0.38 30.33
CA GLY A 236 6.73 -0.51 31.67
C GLY A 236 6.00 0.76 32.13
N ARG A 237 6.64 1.92 31.99
CA ARG A 237 6.05 3.23 32.36
C ARG A 237 4.88 3.61 31.49
N ASP A 238 4.96 3.39 30.17
CA ASP A 238 3.88 3.64 29.24
C ASP A 238 2.69 2.73 29.50
N ALA A 239 2.91 1.45 29.80
CA ALA A 239 1.83 0.52 30.11
C ALA A 239 1.09 0.91 31.41
N GLU A 240 1.80 1.31 32.45
CA GLU A 240 1.20 1.79 33.70
C GLU A 240 0.47 3.13 33.54
N TRP A 241 1.07 4.07 32.81
CA TRP A 241 0.45 5.36 32.51
C TRP A 241 -0.81 5.19 31.63
N ARG A 242 -0.75 4.35 30.59
CA ARG A 242 -1.91 4.02 29.75
C ARG A 242 -3.00 3.25 30.51
N ALA A 243 -2.62 2.39 31.44
CA ALA A 243 -3.56 1.71 32.32
C ALA A 243 -4.24 2.69 33.29
N SER A 244 -3.50 3.67 33.81
CA SER A 244 -4.05 4.73 34.67
C SER A 244 -5.01 5.65 33.93
N LEU A 245 -4.67 6.05 32.69
CA LEU A 245 -5.56 6.82 31.81
C LEU A 245 -6.84 6.05 31.45
N ARG A 246 -6.74 4.75 31.16
CA ARG A 246 -7.92 3.91 30.89
C ARG A 246 -8.83 3.77 32.11
N LYS A 247 -8.27 3.78 33.33
CA LYS A 247 -9.02 3.77 34.58
C LYS A 247 -9.67 5.11 34.89
N ALA A 248 -8.99 6.22 34.56
CA ALA A 248 -9.43 7.57 34.87
C ALA A 248 -10.48 8.12 33.90
N MET A 249 -10.54 7.67 32.67
CA MET A 249 -11.41 8.23 31.62
C MET A 249 -12.40 7.20 31.06
N LYS A 250 -13.68 7.54 31.06
CA LYS A 250 -14.71 6.74 30.37
C LYS A 250 -14.53 6.82 28.85
N PRO A 251 -14.93 5.78 28.06
CA PRO A 251 -14.78 5.77 26.61
C PRO A 251 -15.36 7.00 25.89
N LYS A 252 -16.50 7.53 26.36
CA LYS A 252 -17.13 8.74 25.83
C LYS A 252 -16.33 10.01 26.09
N GLU A 253 -15.62 10.09 27.20
CA GLU A 253 -14.78 11.23 27.56
C GLU A 253 -13.50 11.27 26.71
N ARG A 254 -12.94 10.11 26.38
CA ARG A 254 -11.78 9.99 25.47
C ARG A 254 -12.09 10.45 24.05
N MET A 255 -13.31 10.21 23.55
CA MET A 255 -13.74 10.70 22.23
C MET A 255 -14.09 12.18 22.21
N ALA A 256 -14.30 12.79 23.39
CA ALA A 256 -14.64 14.21 23.53
C ALA A 256 -13.41 15.13 23.64
N ILE A 257 -12.18 14.56 23.70
CA ILE A 257 -10.97 15.39 23.73
C ILE A 257 -10.82 16.10 22.37
N PRO A 258 -10.84 17.45 22.34
CA PRO A 258 -10.68 18.20 21.11
C PRO A 258 -9.33 17.86 20.45
N ARG A 259 -9.32 17.62 19.17
CA ARG A 259 -8.05 17.52 18.42
C ARG A 259 -7.36 18.87 18.47
N VAL A 260 -6.13 18.88 18.94
CA VAL A 260 -5.28 20.08 18.88
C VAL A 260 -5.01 20.39 17.40
N LYS A 261 -5.38 21.59 16.97
CA LYS A 261 -5.02 22.08 15.64
C LYS A 261 -3.62 22.66 15.71
N MET A 262 -2.73 22.12 14.90
CA MET A 262 -1.40 22.71 14.71
C MET A 262 -1.54 24.01 13.89
N ASN A 263 -0.79 25.04 14.29
CA ASN A 263 -0.71 26.26 13.53
C ASN A 263 0.11 25.99 12.25
N GLU A 264 -0.44 26.31 11.11
CA GLU A 264 0.21 26.16 9.81
C GLU A 264 0.41 27.52 9.17
N LEU A 265 1.50 27.65 8.44
CA LEU A 265 1.72 28.80 7.57
C LEU A 265 0.70 28.82 6.43
N ASP A 266 0.33 30.00 5.98
CA ASP A 266 -0.55 30.17 4.82
C ASP A 266 -0.01 29.44 3.57
N ALA A 267 -0.92 28.92 2.74
CA ALA A 267 -0.56 28.13 1.57
C ALA A 267 0.28 28.93 0.57
N GLU A 268 0.03 30.23 0.43
CA GLU A 268 0.80 31.10 -0.46
C GLU A 268 2.20 31.33 0.09
N TYR A 269 2.34 31.55 1.39
CA TYR A 269 3.62 31.68 2.07
C TYR A 269 4.45 30.40 1.98
N ARG A 270 3.84 29.23 2.16
CA ARG A 270 4.48 27.92 2.01
C ARG A 270 5.08 27.70 0.62
N SER A 271 4.44 28.23 -0.42
CA SER A 271 4.91 28.08 -1.79
C SER A 271 6.21 28.87 -2.08
N HIS A 272 6.48 29.90 -1.31
CA HIS A 272 7.62 30.82 -1.53
C HIS A 272 8.79 30.62 -0.56
N SER A 273 8.55 29.99 0.59
CA SER A 273 9.59 29.80 1.62
C SER A 273 10.11 28.36 1.65
N ARG A 274 11.36 28.17 1.20
CA ARG A 274 12.08 26.89 1.29
C ARG A 274 12.85 26.70 2.60
N LYS A 275 12.92 27.70 3.46
CA LYS A 275 13.82 27.74 4.62
C LYS A 275 13.10 27.88 5.95
N GLU A 276 11.80 28.21 5.95
CA GLU A 276 11.04 28.40 7.16
C GLU A 276 10.21 27.16 7.47
N GLU A 277 9.98 26.94 8.72
CA GLU A 277 9.14 25.84 9.19
C GLU A 277 7.70 26.04 8.70
N VAL A 278 7.20 25.07 7.95
CA VAL A 278 5.87 25.10 7.35
C VAL A 278 4.79 24.92 8.43
N ASN A 279 5.14 24.24 9.51
CA ASN A 279 4.30 23.97 10.65
C ASN A 279 4.91 24.67 11.87
N LEU A 280 4.14 25.56 12.47
CA LEU A 280 4.60 26.32 13.65
C LEU A 280 4.66 25.48 14.93
N GLY A 281 4.26 24.19 14.84
CA GLY A 281 4.25 23.30 15.98
C GLY A 281 3.16 23.61 17.00
N LEU A 282 3.23 22.90 18.11
CA LEU A 282 2.39 23.14 19.28
C LEU A 282 3.11 24.16 20.20
N ASN A 283 2.35 25.08 20.80
CA ASN A 283 2.90 25.88 21.89
C ASN A 283 3.03 25.03 23.17
N GLU A 284 3.72 25.55 24.19
CA GLU A 284 3.97 24.80 25.43
C GLU A 284 2.68 24.32 26.13
N GLU A 285 1.59 25.09 26.10
CA GLU A 285 0.30 24.68 26.66
C GLU A 285 -0.37 23.55 25.83
N GLN A 286 -0.22 23.57 24.52
CA GLN A 286 -0.75 22.55 23.61
C GLN A 286 0.04 21.24 23.65
N ALA A 287 1.33 21.30 24.00
CA ALA A 287 2.17 20.10 24.09
C ALA A 287 1.92 19.26 25.36
N VAL A 288 1.26 19.84 26.36
CA VAL A 288 0.98 19.20 27.66
C VAL A 288 -0.44 18.59 27.73
N THR A 289 -1.30 18.88 26.75
CA THR A 289 -2.68 18.37 26.68
C THR A 289 -2.74 17.13 25.79
#